data_3961dc089d81ce3c0ac45d52b2e37b7e
#
_entry.id   3961dc089d81ce3c0ac45d52b2e37b7e
#
_cell.length_a   1.000
_cell.length_b   1.000
_cell.length_c   1.000
_cell.angle_alpha   90.00
_cell.angle_beta   90.00
_cell.angle_gamma   90.00
#
_symmetry.space_group_name_H-M   'P 1'
#
loop_
_entity.id
_entity.type
_entity.pdbx_description
1 polymer ?
#
loop_
_entity_poly.entity_id
_entity_poly.type
_entity_poly.pdbx_seq_one_letter_code
_entity_poly.pdbx_strand_id
1 'polypeptide(L)'
;MNLLPVPVAALPPVVLGVELTIDLNEGLRRSLRTAFGMKTRAINLRIDPSMDLIFLCEKTLPGTLPCLAALTRPGVIAVTLREAHLAWQPDPEHPIGRGTSTLAALESGSCFLTANSRKIAIASFSERNIHPTHVTMEMLGRPNLLEYLRSDWFTLEISGTNRRRLTRPLAFSAVLEFDLQLNPEAAEA
;
A
#
# COMPACT_ATOMS: atom_id res chain seq x y z
N MET A 1 -27.66 -23.62 -33.49
CA MET A 1 -27.69 -22.22 -33.00
C MET A 1 -26.63 -22.05 -31.97
N ASN A 2 -25.48 -21.47 -32.32
CA ASN A 2 -24.42 -21.15 -31.35
C ASN A 2 -24.81 -19.83 -30.67
N LEU A 3 -25.28 -19.91 -29.43
CA LEU A 3 -25.43 -18.73 -28.58
C LEU A 3 -24.03 -18.19 -28.30
N LEU A 4 -23.72 -17.02 -28.83
CA LEU A 4 -22.52 -16.28 -28.46
C LEU A 4 -22.61 -15.97 -26.95
N PRO A 5 -21.53 -16.18 -26.19
CA PRO A 5 -21.53 -15.85 -24.77
C PRO A 5 -21.83 -14.36 -24.61
N VAL A 6 -22.87 -14.04 -23.85
CA VAL A 6 -23.18 -12.67 -23.47
C VAL A 6 -21.97 -12.13 -22.68
N PRO A 7 -21.40 -10.99 -23.07
CA PRO A 7 -20.28 -10.42 -22.33
C PRO A 7 -20.75 -10.11 -20.91
N VAL A 8 -20.17 -10.77 -19.93
CA VAL A 8 -20.35 -10.43 -18.51
C VAL A 8 -19.93 -8.98 -18.35
N ALA A 9 -20.87 -8.10 -18.01
CA ALA A 9 -20.57 -6.69 -17.80
C ALA A 9 -19.46 -6.56 -16.75
N ALA A 10 -18.30 -6.11 -17.17
CA ALA A 10 -17.19 -5.87 -16.25
C ALA A 10 -17.63 -4.75 -15.28
N LEU A 11 -17.58 -5.06 -13.98
CA LEU A 11 -17.80 -4.04 -12.96
C LEU A 11 -16.68 -2.99 -13.03
N PRO A 12 -16.99 -1.71 -12.75
CA PRO A 12 -15.96 -0.71 -12.67
C PRO A 12 -14.94 -1.11 -11.58
N PRO A 13 -13.64 -0.80 -11.79
CA PRO A 13 -12.64 -1.10 -10.79
C PRO A 13 -12.91 -0.36 -9.48
N VAL A 14 -12.57 -0.97 -8.37
CA VAL A 14 -12.60 -0.32 -7.05
C VAL A 14 -11.27 0.36 -6.83
N VAL A 15 -11.27 1.65 -6.53
CA VAL A 15 -10.07 2.45 -6.30
C VAL A 15 -9.98 2.81 -4.82
N LEU A 16 -8.87 2.44 -4.19
CA LEU A 16 -8.53 2.79 -2.81
C LEU A 16 -7.33 3.73 -2.80
N GLY A 17 -7.55 4.97 -2.37
CA GLY A 17 -6.49 5.96 -2.13
C GLY A 17 -6.17 6.06 -0.64
N VAL A 18 -4.90 5.96 -0.26
CA VAL A 18 -4.43 6.01 1.14
C VAL A 18 -3.26 6.97 1.27
N GLU A 19 -3.44 8.02 2.07
CA GLU A 19 -2.36 8.95 2.39
C GLU A 19 -1.44 8.35 3.46
N LEU A 20 -0.15 8.36 3.17
CA LEU A 20 0.91 7.80 4.01
C LEU A 20 2.07 8.79 4.12
N THR A 21 2.80 8.71 5.23
CA THR A 21 4.00 9.52 5.45
C THR A 21 5.12 8.64 5.98
N ILE A 22 6.29 8.75 5.38
CA ILE A 22 7.52 8.19 5.95
C ILE A 22 8.06 9.21 6.94
N ASP A 23 7.90 8.94 8.23
CA ASP A 23 8.46 9.78 9.29
C ASP A 23 9.86 9.30 9.65
N LEU A 24 10.80 10.25 9.74
CA LEU A 24 12.22 10.00 10.03
C LEU A 24 12.48 9.30 11.37
N ASN A 25 11.52 9.36 12.28
CA ASN A 25 11.70 8.87 13.66
C ASN A 25 10.89 7.58 13.96
N GLU A 26 9.87 7.24 13.19
CA GLU A 26 8.96 6.14 13.54
C GLU A 26 9.48 4.76 13.12
N GLY A 27 10.09 4.65 11.94
CA GLY A 27 10.60 3.37 11.45
C GLY A 27 11.61 2.75 12.42
N LEU A 28 12.53 3.55 12.90
CA LEU A 28 13.56 3.13 13.87
C LEU A 28 12.96 2.78 15.24
N ARG A 29 12.03 3.61 15.74
CA ARG A 29 11.37 3.38 17.03
C ARG A 29 10.51 2.12 17.03
N ARG A 30 9.83 1.80 15.91
CA ARG A 30 9.02 0.58 15.78
C ARG A 30 9.87 -0.67 15.66
N SER A 31 10.89 -0.66 14.80
CA SER A 31 11.82 -1.81 14.67
C SER A 31 12.44 -2.18 16.00
N LEU A 32 12.82 -1.20 16.81
CA LEU A 32 13.34 -1.43 18.15
C LEU A 32 12.27 -1.95 19.14
N ARG A 33 11.03 -1.46 19.06
CA ARG A 33 9.94 -1.98 19.90
C ARG A 33 9.59 -3.44 19.56
N THR A 34 9.57 -3.78 18.28
CA THR A 34 9.23 -5.15 17.83
C THR A 34 10.38 -6.13 18.11
N ALA A 35 11.63 -5.70 17.89
CA ALA A 35 12.80 -6.57 18.10
C ALA A 35 13.13 -6.85 19.57
N PHE A 36 12.86 -5.92 20.47
CA PHE A 36 13.34 -6.01 21.86
C PHE A 36 12.27 -6.00 22.93
N GLY A 37 10.98 -5.84 22.60
CA GLY A 37 9.90 -5.81 23.59
C GLY A 37 10.06 -4.72 24.67
N MET A 38 10.92 -3.74 24.45
CA MET A 38 11.37 -2.79 25.47
C MET A 38 10.54 -1.49 25.46
N LYS A 39 10.09 -1.08 26.65
CA LYS A 39 9.65 0.30 26.91
C LYS A 39 10.90 1.18 26.87
N THR A 40 11.05 1.95 25.80
CA THR A 40 12.23 2.80 25.55
C THR A 40 12.37 3.91 26.57
N ARG A 41 13.27 3.74 27.55
CA ARG A 41 14.07 4.82 28.13
C ARG A 41 15.36 4.92 27.31
N ALA A 42 15.75 6.16 26.99
CA ALA A 42 16.87 6.54 26.15
C ALA A 42 18.07 5.56 26.22
N ILE A 43 18.23 4.74 25.18
CA ILE A 43 19.45 3.97 24.97
C ILE A 43 20.22 4.71 23.89
N ASN A 44 21.42 5.19 24.21
CA ASN A 44 22.40 5.66 23.23
C ASN A 44 22.94 4.44 22.45
N LEU A 45 22.12 3.90 21.53
CA LEU A 45 22.57 2.91 20.59
C LEU A 45 23.36 3.64 19.49
N ARG A 46 24.60 3.22 19.26
CA ARG A 46 25.28 3.46 17.99
C ARG A 46 24.50 2.68 16.93
N ILE A 47 23.57 3.36 16.29
CA ILE A 47 22.73 2.78 15.25
C ILE A 47 23.60 2.67 14.01
N ASP A 48 23.62 1.48 13.41
CA ASP A 48 24.25 1.26 12.11
C ASP A 48 23.65 2.27 11.11
N PRO A 49 24.45 3.08 10.41
CA PRO A 49 23.95 4.05 9.42
C PRO A 49 23.04 3.43 8.34
N SER A 50 23.17 2.14 8.06
CA SER A 50 22.33 1.42 7.12
C SER A 50 20.88 1.28 7.61
N MET A 51 20.61 1.29 8.90
CA MET A 51 19.25 1.23 9.45
C MET A 51 18.44 2.52 9.21
N ASP A 52 19.10 3.64 9.03
CA ASP A 52 18.47 4.91 8.68
C ASP A 52 17.88 4.91 7.25
N LEU A 53 18.23 3.90 6.44
CA LEU A 53 17.72 3.74 5.08
C LEU A 53 16.45 2.88 4.99
N ILE A 54 16.09 2.16 6.06
CA ILE A 54 14.88 1.35 6.10
C ILE A 54 13.70 2.23 6.48
N PHE A 55 12.59 2.11 5.74
CA PHE A 55 11.35 2.77 6.08
C PHE A 55 10.20 1.78 6.25
N LEU A 56 9.25 2.16 7.07
CA LEU A 56 7.97 1.48 7.27
C LEU A 56 6.90 2.54 7.46
N CYS A 57 5.85 2.49 6.66
CA CYS A 57 4.64 3.26 6.87
C CYS A 57 3.43 2.34 6.76
N GLU A 58 2.45 2.56 7.63
CA GLU A 58 1.24 1.75 7.66
C GLU A 58 0.04 2.60 8.02
N LYS A 59 -1.12 2.18 7.53
CA LYS A 59 -2.41 2.77 7.89
C LYS A 59 -3.46 1.68 8.03
N THR A 60 -4.11 1.65 9.19
CA THR A 60 -5.25 0.77 9.42
C THR A 60 -6.52 1.48 8.95
N LEU A 61 -7.31 0.77 8.18
CA LEU A 61 -8.51 1.25 7.49
C LEU A 61 -9.69 0.35 7.80
N PRO A 62 -10.91 0.91 7.97
CA PRO A 62 -12.11 0.10 8.12
C PRO A 62 -12.51 -0.54 6.77
N GLY A 63 -12.96 -1.78 6.80
CA GLY A 63 -13.51 -2.47 5.61
C GLY A 63 -14.83 -1.86 5.11
N THR A 64 -15.43 -0.96 5.91
CA THR A 64 -16.66 -0.23 5.58
C THR A 64 -16.42 1.06 4.80
N LEU A 65 -15.21 1.29 4.28
CA LEU A 65 -14.92 2.47 3.44
C LEU A 65 -15.90 2.55 2.26
N PRO A 66 -16.44 3.76 1.93
CA PRO A 66 -17.38 3.92 0.83
C PRO A 66 -16.85 3.41 -0.52
N CYS A 67 -15.56 3.56 -0.80
CA CYS A 67 -14.92 3.04 -2.02
C CYS A 67 -14.94 1.50 -2.10
N LEU A 68 -15.04 0.80 -0.96
CA LEU A 68 -15.12 -0.66 -0.88
C LEU A 68 -16.57 -1.19 -0.87
N ALA A 69 -17.58 -0.33 -0.92
CA ALA A 69 -19.00 -0.74 -0.87
C ALA A 69 -19.37 -1.75 -1.97
N ALA A 70 -18.68 -1.70 -3.13
CA ALA A 70 -18.90 -2.68 -4.19
C ALA A 70 -18.54 -4.11 -3.79
N LEU A 71 -17.66 -4.31 -2.79
CA LEU A 71 -17.26 -5.63 -2.30
C LEU A 71 -18.37 -6.33 -1.53
N THR A 72 -19.33 -5.59 -0.96
CA THR A 72 -20.45 -6.14 -0.20
C THR A 72 -21.59 -6.63 -1.10
N ARG A 73 -21.51 -6.41 -2.42
CA ARG A 73 -22.53 -6.87 -3.37
C ARG A 73 -22.64 -8.39 -3.35
N PRO A 74 -23.87 -8.94 -3.41
CA PRO A 74 -24.08 -10.36 -3.62
C PRO A 74 -23.35 -10.84 -4.89
N GLY A 75 -22.78 -12.03 -4.83
CA GLY A 75 -22.12 -12.64 -5.99
C GLY A 75 -20.66 -12.23 -6.22
N VAL A 76 -20.09 -11.27 -5.48
CA VAL A 76 -18.62 -11.02 -5.54
C VAL A 76 -17.88 -12.19 -4.87
N ILE A 77 -17.11 -12.94 -5.68
CA ILE A 77 -16.38 -14.14 -5.24
C ILE A 77 -14.86 -13.94 -5.16
N ALA A 78 -14.32 -12.96 -5.87
CA ALA A 78 -12.92 -12.63 -5.79
C ALA A 78 -12.65 -11.14 -6.03
N VAL A 79 -11.55 -10.68 -5.46
CA VAL A 79 -10.99 -9.34 -5.67
C VAL A 79 -9.50 -9.50 -5.91
N THR A 80 -9.00 -8.97 -7.01
CA THR A 80 -7.57 -9.02 -7.34
C THR A 80 -7.03 -7.61 -7.57
N LEU A 81 -5.78 -7.38 -7.20
CA LEU A 81 -5.11 -6.13 -7.49
C LEU A 81 -4.87 -6.03 -9.00
N ARG A 82 -5.33 -4.93 -9.60
CA ARG A 82 -5.15 -4.61 -11.01
C ARG A 82 -3.95 -3.70 -11.24
N GLU A 83 -3.84 -2.66 -10.41
CA GLU A 83 -2.80 -1.65 -10.50
C GLU A 83 -2.47 -1.12 -9.12
N ALA A 84 -1.22 -0.73 -8.90
CA ALA A 84 -0.77 -0.07 -7.69
C ALA A 84 0.30 0.97 -8.03
N HIS A 85 0.14 2.17 -7.47
CA HIS A 85 1.15 3.21 -7.61
C HIS A 85 1.23 4.11 -6.37
N LEU A 86 2.38 4.77 -6.20
CA LEU A 86 2.56 5.83 -5.23
C LEU A 86 2.59 7.16 -5.96
N ALA A 87 1.85 8.14 -5.46
CA ALA A 87 1.85 9.50 -5.96
C ALA A 87 2.41 10.43 -4.89
N TRP A 88 3.45 11.18 -5.21
CA TRP A 88 4.04 12.15 -4.30
C TRP A 88 3.05 13.25 -3.95
N GLN A 89 2.99 13.61 -2.67
CA GLN A 89 2.23 14.76 -2.19
C GLN A 89 3.19 15.87 -1.79
N PRO A 90 3.17 17.01 -2.51
CA PRO A 90 3.94 18.16 -2.12
C PRO A 90 3.42 18.73 -0.80
N ASP A 91 4.32 19.05 0.13
CA ASP A 91 3.99 19.80 1.32
C ASP A 91 3.56 21.23 0.90
N PRO A 92 2.33 21.66 1.20
CA PRO A 92 1.86 22.98 0.81
C PRO A 92 2.66 24.13 1.46
N GLU A 93 3.24 23.89 2.64
CA GLU A 93 4.08 24.88 3.34
C GLU A 93 5.50 24.94 2.78
N HIS A 94 5.93 23.90 2.05
CA HIS A 94 7.27 23.80 1.49
C HIS A 94 7.22 23.35 0.03
N PRO A 95 6.87 24.27 -0.89
CA PRO A 95 6.82 23.93 -2.32
C PRO A 95 8.21 23.47 -2.83
N ILE A 96 8.20 22.76 -3.95
CA ILE A 96 9.38 22.13 -4.56
C ILE A 96 10.58 23.10 -4.56
N GLY A 97 11.59 22.82 -3.73
CA GLY A 97 12.80 23.60 -3.58
C GLY A 97 14.00 22.74 -3.21
N ARG A 98 15.17 23.36 -3.08
CA ARG A 98 16.37 22.64 -2.62
C ARG A 98 16.14 22.02 -1.25
N GLY A 99 16.21 20.68 -1.18
CA GLY A 99 16.01 19.92 0.06
C GLY A 99 14.64 19.26 0.23
N THR A 100 13.72 19.38 -0.74
CA THR A 100 12.44 18.66 -0.72
C THR A 100 12.68 17.17 -0.94
N SER A 101 12.15 16.33 -0.05
CA SER A 101 12.13 14.88 -0.25
C SER A 101 11.09 14.52 -1.30
N THR A 102 11.46 13.76 -2.32
CA THR A 102 10.58 13.23 -3.35
C THR A 102 10.67 11.71 -3.36
N LEU A 103 9.79 11.03 -4.10
CA LEU A 103 9.83 9.58 -4.24
C LEU A 103 11.17 9.06 -4.84
N ALA A 104 11.95 9.91 -5.51
CA ALA A 104 13.31 9.55 -5.95
C ALA A 104 14.29 9.25 -4.80
N ALA A 105 13.93 9.54 -3.56
CA ALA A 105 14.72 9.14 -2.39
C ALA A 105 14.57 7.64 -2.06
N LEU A 106 13.52 6.98 -2.55
CA LEU A 106 13.30 5.55 -2.39
C LEU A 106 14.26 4.74 -3.27
N GLU A 107 14.54 3.50 -2.89
CA GLU A 107 15.33 2.54 -3.65
C GLU A 107 14.50 1.34 -4.05
N SER A 108 13.83 0.72 -3.07
CA SER A 108 12.97 -0.43 -3.29
C SER A 108 11.93 -0.53 -2.17
N GLY A 109 10.87 -1.30 -2.41
CA GLY A 109 9.90 -1.57 -1.37
C GLY A 109 8.82 -2.54 -1.81
N SER A 110 7.99 -2.90 -0.82
CA SER A 110 6.86 -3.81 -0.99
C SER A 110 5.63 -3.27 -0.29
N CYS A 111 4.48 -3.57 -0.87
CA CYS A 111 3.17 -3.24 -0.36
C CYS A 111 2.49 -4.51 0.18
N PHE A 112 1.95 -4.43 1.38
CA PHE A 112 1.30 -5.54 2.06
C PHE A 112 -0.11 -5.14 2.51
N LEU A 113 -1.00 -6.12 2.49
CA LEU A 113 -2.27 -6.08 3.21
C LEU A 113 -2.20 -7.04 4.41
N THR A 114 -2.67 -6.55 5.55
CA THR A 114 -2.78 -7.35 6.77
C THR A 114 -4.20 -7.29 7.30
N ALA A 115 -4.82 -8.43 7.53
CA ALA A 115 -6.13 -8.56 8.20
C ALA A 115 -6.21 -9.91 8.90
N ASN A 116 -6.93 -9.98 10.03
CA ASN A 116 -7.14 -11.23 10.77
C ASN A 116 -5.85 -12.01 11.06
N SER A 117 -4.78 -11.30 11.45
CA SER A 117 -3.43 -11.85 11.70
C SER A 117 -2.76 -12.50 10.48
N ARG A 118 -3.30 -12.31 9.29
CA ARG A 118 -2.69 -12.75 8.03
C ARG A 118 -2.10 -11.55 7.30
N LYS A 119 -0.88 -11.70 6.78
CA LYS A 119 -0.20 -10.68 5.98
C LYS A 119 0.13 -11.24 4.61
N ILE A 120 -0.15 -10.48 3.57
CA ILE A 120 0.13 -10.84 2.18
C ILE A 120 0.84 -9.69 1.46
N ALA A 121 1.91 -10.00 0.72
CA ALA A 121 2.52 -9.05 -0.19
C ALA A 121 1.70 -8.99 -1.48
N ILE A 122 1.33 -7.79 -1.92
CA ILE A 122 0.46 -7.58 -3.09
C ILE A 122 1.17 -6.90 -4.25
N ALA A 123 2.17 -6.06 -3.96
CA ALA A 123 2.95 -5.37 -4.98
C ALA A 123 4.36 -5.05 -4.45
N SER A 124 5.29 -4.77 -5.37
CA SER A 124 6.64 -4.33 -5.05
C SER A 124 7.13 -3.30 -6.06
N PHE A 125 8.18 -2.56 -5.70
CA PHE A 125 8.86 -1.65 -6.61
C PHE A 125 10.36 -1.70 -6.39
N SER A 126 11.08 -1.35 -7.44
CA SER A 126 12.53 -1.25 -7.44
C SER A 126 12.95 0.05 -8.12
N GLU A 127 14.23 0.33 -8.15
CA GLU A 127 14.81 1.55 -8.71
C GLU A 127 14.26 1.93 -10.08
N ARG A 128 14.04 0.96 -10.97
CA ARG A 128 13.54 1.17 -12.33
C ARG A 128 12.10 1.68 -12.41
N ASN A 129 11.34 1.51 -11.34
CA ASN A 129 9.92 1.88 -11.27
C ASN A 129 9.72 3.27 -10.64
N ILE A 130 10.80 3.93 -10.21
CA ILE A 130 10.74 5.14 -9.40
C ILE A 130 10.97 6.38 -10.25
N HIS A 131 9.99 7.27 -10.23
CA HIS A 131 10.07 8.63 -10.72
C HIS A 131 9.94 9.62 -9.53
N PRO A 132 10.49 10.84 -9.61
CA PRO A 132 10.37 11.80 -8.50
C PRO A 132 8.97 12.05 -7.97
N THR A 133 7.95 12.00 -8.83
CA THR A 133 6.56 12.29 -8.47
C THR A 133 5.66 11.07 -8.39
N HIS A 134 6.08 9.92 -8.91
CA HIS A 134 5.30 8.68 -8.87
C HIS A 134 6.19 7.43 -8.85
N VAL A 135 5.65 6.34 -8.33
CA VAL A 135 6.24 5.01 -8.38
C VAL A 135 5.17 4.05 -8.91
N THR A 136 5.46 3.35 -10.00
CA THR A 136 4.61 2.26 -10.47
C THR A 136 5.04 0.97 -9.78
N MET A 137 4.09 0.23 -9.19
CA MET A 137 4.39 -1.00 -8.50
C MET A 137 4.15 -2.22 -9.40
N GLU A 138 4.99 -3.22 -9.27
CA GLU A 138 4.82 -4.52 -9.91
C GLU A 138 3.97 -5.42 -9.01
N MET A 139 2.91 -5.98 -9.55
CA MET A 139 2.01 -6.87 -8.80
C MET A 139 2.68 -8.21 -8.51
N LEU A 140 2.53 -8.69 -7.27
CA LEU A 140 3.05 -9.98 -6.83
C LEU A 140 1.97 -11.07 -6.97
N GLY A 141 1.79 -11.56 -8.21
CA GLY A 141 0.75 -12.53 -8.52
C GLY A 141 -0.66 -11.91 -8.59
N ARG A 142 -1.68 -12.76 -8.45
CA ARG A 142 -3.10 -12.35 -8.42
C ARG A 142 -3.84 -13.05 -7.29
N PRO A 143 -3.44 -12.84 -6.03
CA PRO A 143 -4.14 -13.45 -4.90
C PRO A 143 -5.56 -12.88 -4.79
N ASN A 144 -6.50 -13.71 -4.29
CA ASN A 144 -7.81 -13.20 -3.93
C ASN A 144 -7.71 -12.41 -2.63
N LEU A 145 -8.00 -11.12 -2.69
CA LEU A 145 -7.89 -10.18 -1.57
C LEU A 145 -9.22 -9.94 -0.84
N LEU A 146 -10.29 -10.62 -1.25
CA LEU A 146 -11.64 -10.39 -0.76
C LEU A 146 -11.75 -10.52 0.76
N GLU A 147 -11.14 -11.55 1.36
CA GLU A 147 -11.16 -11.77 2.81
C GLU A 147 -10.45 -10.66 3.59
N TYR A 148 -9.39 -10.07 3.02
CA TYR A 148 -8.67 -8.96 3.64
C TYR A 148 -9.50 -7.68 3.64
N LEU A 149 -10.07 -7.32 2.49
CA LEU A 149 -10.79 -6.08 2.29
C LEU A 149 -12.20 -6.07 2.89
N ARG A 150 -12.80 -7.25 3.13
CA ARG A 150 -14.08 -7.43 3.84
C ARG A 150 -13.93 -7.52 5.37
N SER A 151 -12.72 -7.57 5.88
CA SER A 151 -12.49 -7.54 7.32
C SER A 151 -12.97 -6.22 7.92
N ASP A 152 -13.42 -6.23 9.18
CA ASP A 152 -13.83 -5.01 9.89
C ASP A 152 -12.72 -3.95 9.82
N TRP A 153 -11.46 -4.40 9.92
CA TRP A 153 -10.26 -3.59 9.82
C TRP A 153 -9.18 -4.33 9.04
N PHE A 154 -8.49 -3.59 8.18
CA PHE A 154 -7.29 -4.08 7.51
C PHE A 154 -6.20 -3.00 7.55
N THR A 155 -4.95 -3.41 7.46
CA THR A 155 -3.80 -2.49 7.44
C THR A 155 -3.13 -2.57 6.08
N LEU A 156 -2.96 -1.41 5.45
CA LEU A 156 -2.05 -1.22 4.33
C LEU A 156 -0.69 -0.85 4.89
N GLU A 157 0.33 -1.62 4.54
CA GLU A 157 1.73 -1.38 4.92
C GLU A 157 2.58 -1.23 3.66
N ILE A 158 3.46 -0.23 3.66
CA ILE A 158 4.51 -0.09 2.66
C ILE A 158 5.84 0.00 3.39
N SER A 159 6.74 -0.90 3.07
CA SER A 159 8.08 -0.94 3.67
C SER A 159 9.15 -1.14 2.60
N GLY A 160 10.36 -0.66 2.89
CA GLY A 160 11.44 -0.74 1.92
C GLY A 160 12.70 -0.03 2.35
N THR A 161 13.51 0.34 1.36
CA THR A 161 14.79 1.03 1.54
C THR A 161 14.80 2.36 0.79
N ASN A 162 15.51 3.32 1.36
CA ASN A 162 15.83 4.60 0.76
C ASN A 162 17.25 4.57 0.19
N ARG A 163 17.51 5.24 -0.93
CA ARG A 163 18.86 5.45 -1.48
C ARG A 163 19.73 6.33 -0.60
N ARG A 164 19.10 7.20 0.15
CA ARG A 164 19.75 8.16 1.04
C ARG A 164 18.85 8.47 2.22
N ARG A 165 19.47 8.89 3.29
CA ARG A 165 18.72 9.37 4.46
C ARG A 165 17.79 10.52 4.06
N LEU A 166 16.53 10.41 4.44
CA LEU A 166 15.57 11.50 4.29
C LEU A 166 15.94 12.63 5.27
N THR A 167 15.87 13.86 4.80
CA THR A 167 16.10 15.06 5.63
C THR A 167 14.80 15.66 6.14
N ARG A 168 13.66 15.27 5.54
CA ARG A 168 12.30 15.68 5.89
C ARG A 168 11.35 14.50 5.71
N PRO A 169 10.20 14.48 6.38
CA PRO A 169 9.16 13.50 6.12
C PRO A 169 8.79 13.47 4.64
N LEU A 170 8.47 12.30 4.13
CA LEU A 170 8.03 12.09 2.74
C LEU A 170 6.57 11.67 2.73
N ALA A 171 5.69 12.58 2.32
CA ALA A 171 4.26 12.31 2.16
C ALA A 171 3.95 11.83 0.74
N PHE A 172 3.08 10.85 0.63
CA PHE A 172 2.59 10.29 -0.63
C PHE A 172 1.23 9.62 -0.45
N SER A 173 0.49 9.47 -1.55
CA SER A 173 -0.70 8.62 -1.61
C SER A 173 -0.34 7.29 -2.24
N ALA A 174 -0.76 6.19 -1.61
CA ALA A 174 -0.82 4.88 -2.25
C ALA A 174 -2.19 4.74 -2.91
N VAL A 175 -2.22 4.46 -4.21
CA VAL A 175 -3.44 4.24 -4.97
C VAL A 175 -3.44 2.81 -5.47
N LEU A 176 -4.48 2.06 -5.10
CA LEU A 176 -4.66 0.65 -5.42
C LEU A 176 -5.96 0.49 -6.19
N GLU A 177 -5.90 -0.12 -7.37
CA GLU A 177 -7.07 -0.44 -8.18
C GLU A 177 -7.31 -1.95 -8.14
N PHE A 178 -8.57 -2.34 -7.92
CA PHE A 178 -8.96 -3.74 -7.78
C PHE A 178 -10.00 -4.11 -8.83
N ASP A 179 -9.81 -5.27 -9.45
CA ASP A 179 -10.82 -5.94 -10.27
C ASP A 179 -11.70 -6.82 -9.40
N LEU A 180 -13.00 -6.80 -9.67
CA LEU A 180 -13.99 -7.64 -9.01
C LEU A 180 -14.39 -8.78 -9.94
N GLN A 181 -14.45 -9.99 -9.39
CA GLN A 181 -14.99 -11.16 -10.07
C GLN A 181 -16.34 -11.54 -9.46
N LEU A 182 -17.35 -11.63 -10.31
CA LEU A 182 -18.69 -12.09 -9.93
C LEU A 182 -18.85 -13.59 -10.16
N ASN A 183 -19.67 -14.22 -9.35
CA ASN A 183 -20.20 -15.54 -9.65
C ASN A 183 -21.09 -15.43 -10.91
N PRO A 184 -20.83 -16.20 -11.98
CA PRO A 184 -21.63 -16.16 -13.20
C PRO A 184 -23.13 -16.49 -12.95
N GLU A 185 -23.46 -17.32 -11.98
CA GLU A 185 -24.83 -17.66 -11.65
C GLU A 185 -25.61 -16.52 -10.95
N ALA A 186 -24.90 -15.57 -10.31
CA ALA A 186 -25.53 -14.40 -9.65
C ALA A 186 -25.77 -13.23 -10.61
N ALA A 187 -25.29 -13.31 -11.83
CA ALA A 187 -25.46 -12.27 -12.85
C ALA A 187 -26.80 -12.41 -13.62
N GLU A 188 -27.49 -13.52 -13.46
CA GLU A 188 -28.76 -13.85 -14.15
C GLU A 188 -30.03 -13.68 -13.27
N ALA A 189 -29.86 -13.27 -12.01
CA ALA A 189 -30.95 -13.05 -11.05
C ALA A 189 -31.19 -11.55 -10.81
#